data_b41779f6cc72fe273f41da7b30b4ba3d
#
_entry.id   b41779f6cc72fe273f41da7b30b4ba3d
#
_cell.length_a   1.000
_cell.length_b   1.000
_cell.length_c   1.000
_cell.angle_alpha   90.00
_cell.angle_beta   90.00
_cell.angle_gamma   90.00
#
_symmetry.space_group_name_H-M   'P 1'
#
loop_
_entity.id
_entity.type
_entity.pdbx_description
1 polymer ?
#
loop_
_entity_poly.entity_id
_entity_poly.type
_entity_poly.pdbx_seq_one_letter_code
_entity_poly.pdbx_strand_id
1 'polypeptide(L)'
;MERARKDDDRASEVLGALRSQLPEHSPDALSEFSRRLLSRVPSDRLEEAEPGLLGEQAARLFRLIEDTPADEIGVELHRLTNRPHRAVLFTSMPDCAFIVETLQEMLAAEGYAILALLHPILSVGRDADGRVTAIGDRVGSGSRTSATMILFEGLESEGEADLEAEVARRLGQVRLATTDFRLMVEDAARIREDLESLKTDLDWKVPELQEIQEFLEWLRDGNFVFLGYREYDILPGDDGERQVQLRRG
;
A
#
# COMPACT_ATOMS: atom_id res chain seq x y z
N MET A 1 -33.06 2.54 0.73
CA MET A 1 -33.47 1.37 -0.07
C MET A 1 -33.04 1.48 -1.53
N GLU A 2 -33.24 2.59 -2.21
CA GLU A 2 -32.84 2.78 -3.63
C GLU A 2 -31.34 2.77 -3.86
N ARG A 3 -30.53 3.32 -2.95
CA ARG A 3 -29.06 3.33 -2.98
C ARG A 3 -28.47 1.91 -2.89
N ALA A 4 -28.94 1.10 -1.94
CA ALA A 4 -28.48 -0.29 -1.80
C ALA A 4 -28.81 -1.16 -3.03
N ARG A 5 -29.92 -0.88 -3.72
CA ARG A 5 -30.32 -1.58 -4.92
C ARG A 5 -29.46 -1.22 -6.13
N LYS A 6 -29.06 0.05 -6.26
CA LYS A 6 -28.11 0.50 -7.31
C LYS A 6 -26.71 -0.09 -7.11
N ASP A 7 -26.25 -0.21 -5.88
CA ASP A 7 -24.95 -0.79 -5.58
C ASP A 7 -24.92 -2.29 -5.87
N ASP A 8 -26.03 -3.02 -5.59
CA ASP A 8 -26.20 -4.42 -5.93
C ASP A 8 -26.27 -4.66 -7.46
N ASP A 9 -26.97 -3.81 -8.20
CA ASP A 9 -27.07 -3.89 -9.66
C ASP A 9 -25.69 -3.70 -10.32
N ARG A 10 -24.87 -2.78 -9.83
CA ARG A 10 -23.50 -2.54 -10.31
C ARG A 10 -22.53 -3.67 -9.97
N ALA A 11 -22.61 -4.18 -8.75
CA ALA A 11 -21.81 -5.34 -8.36
C ALA A 11 -22.12 -6.55 -9.26
N SER A 12 -23.40 -6.74 -9.61
CA SER A 12 -23.84 -7.79 -10.54
C SER A 12 -23.32 -7.58 -11.95
N GLU A 13 -23.24 -6.34 -12.42
CA GLU A 13 -22.74 -5.99 -13.75
C GLU A 13 -21.22 -6.19 -13.84
N VAL A 14 -20.44 -5.73 -12.86
CA VAL A 14 -19.00 -5.98 -12.77
C VAL A 14 -18.73 -7.48 -12.69
N LEU A 15 -19.49 -8.22 -11.89
CA LEU A 15 -19.39 -9.67 -11.79
C LEU A 15 -19.69 -10.37 -13.12
N GLY A 16 -20.69 -9.89 -13.88
CA GLY A 16 -21.01 -10.39 -15.21
C GLY A 16 -19.84 -10.21 -16.19
N ALA A 17 -19.21 -9.04 -16.18
CA ALA A 17 -18.03 -8.77 -17.00
C ALA A 17 -16.83 -9.63 -16.60
N LEU A 18 -16.57 -9.76 -15.28
CA LEU A 18 -15.50 -10.63 -14.76
C LEU A 18 -15.66 -12.08 -15.20
N ARG A 19 -16.87 -12.66 -15.06
CA ARG A 19 -17.15 -14.03 -15.50
C ARG A 19 -16.99 -14.23 -17.01
N SER A 20 -17.33 -13.22 -17.79
CA SER A 20 -17.15 -13.26 -19.24
C SER A 20 -15.69 -13.22 -19.68
N GLN A 21 -14.86 -12.45 -18.97
CA GLN A 21 -13.46 -12.23 -19.32
C GLN A 21 -12.49 -13.20 -18.63
N LEU A 22 -12.93 -13.85 -17.56
CA LEU A 22 -12.15 -14.75 -16.70
C LEU A 22 -12.93 -16.04 -16.42
N PRO A 23 -13.37 -16.76 -17.47
CA PRO A 23 -14.27 -17.91 -17.33
C PRO A 23 -13.64 -19.12 -16.62
N GLU A 24 -12.31 -19.19 -16.58
CA GLU A 24 -11.53 -20.25 -15.94
C GLU A 24 -11.37 -20.07 -14.42
N HIS A 25 -11.76 -18.90 -13.89
CA HIS A 25 -11.59 -18.59 -12.47
C HIS A 25 -12.79 -19.00 -11.62
N SER A 26 -12.53 -19.23 -10.34
CA SER A 26 -13.56 -19.56 -9.35
C SER A 26 -14.66 -18.48 -9.31
N PRO A 27 -15.94 -18.84 -9.52
CA PRO A 27 -17.04 -17.89 -9.43
C PRO A 27 -17.14 -17.20 -8.07
N ASP A 28 -16.74 -17.88 -6.98
CA ASP A 28 -16.73 -17.33 -5.62
C ASP A 28 -15.61 -16.30 -5.45
N ALA A 29 -14.42 -16.56 -6.00
CA ALA A 29 -13.32 -15.59 -6.00
C ALA A 29 -13.68 -14.32 -6.77
N LEU A 30 -14.29 -14.44 -7.95
CA LEU A 30 -14.73 -13.30 -8.75
C LEU A 30 -15.85 -12.51 -8.06
N SER A 31 -16.79 -13.20 -7.41
CA SER A 31 -17.88 -12.58 -6.66
C SER A 31 -17.37 -11.77 -5.48
N GLU A 32 -16.44 -12.36 -4.68
CA GLU A 32 -15.86 -11.68 -3.54
C GLU A 32 -14.97 -10.50 -3.95
N PHE A 33 -14.21 -10.65 -5.04
CA PHE A 33 -13.42 -9.55 -5.61
C PHE A 33 -14.32 -8.38 -6.03
N SER A 34 -15.38 -8.63 -6.81
CA SER A 34 -16.34 -7.61 -7.23
C SER A 34 -16.94 -6.87 -6.03
N ARG A 35 -17.37 -7.60 -5.02
CA ARG A 35 -17.96 -7.04 -3.81
C ARG A 35 -16.97 -6.13 -3.07
N ARG A 36 -15.70 -6.54 -2.94
CA ARG A 36 -14.67 -5.76 -2.24
C ARG A 36 -14.22 -4.55 -3.03
N LEU A 37 -14.06 -4.68 -4.33
CA LEU A 37 -13.70 -3.58 -5.20
C LEU A 37 -14.69 -2.42 -5.07
N LEU A 38 -15.97 -2.72 -4.95
CA LEU A 38 -17.04 -1.72 -4.90
C LEU A 38 -17.44 -1.28 -3.48
N SER A 39 -16.98 -1.98 -2.44
CA SER A 39 -17.46 -1.77 -1.05
C SER A 39 -17.18 -0.39 -0.46
N ARG A 40 -16.26 0.37 -1.02
CA ARG A 40 -15.82 1.67 -0.50
C ARG A 40 -15.98 2.82 -1.48
N VAL A 41 -16.69 2.60 -2.57
CA VAL A 41 -16.87 3.64 -3.59
C VAL A 41 -18.07 4.50 -3.24
N PRO A 42 -17.91 5.83 -3.12
CA PRO A 42 -19.03 6.73 -3.05
C PRO A 42 -19.88 6.62 -4.33
N SER A 43 -21.16 6.36 -4.17
CA SER A 43 -22.08 6.08 -5.29
C SER A 43 -22.19 7.21 -6.32
N ASP A 44 -21.99 8.45 -5.92
CA ASP A 44 -21.98 9.63 -6.78
C ASP A 44 -20.82 9.66 -7.79
N ARG A 45 -19.67 9.14 -7.41
CA ARG A 45 -18.50 9.05 -8.31
C ARG A 45 -18.55 7.85 -9.28
N LEU A 46 -19.29 6.81 -8.92
CA LEU A 46 -19.55 5.69 -9.83
C LEU A 46 -20.58 6.02 -10.92
N GLU A 47 -21.42 7.05 -10.71
CA GLU A 47 -22.45 7.46 -11.68
C GLU A 47 -21.84 7.99 -13.00
N GLU A 48 -20.62 8.52 -12.96
CA GLU A 48 -19.91 9.00 -14.15
C GLU A 48 -19.12 7.91 -14.90
N ALA A 49 -18.90 6.75 -14.27
CA ALA A 49 -18.23 5.63 -14.92
C ALA A 49 -19.24 4.83 -15.77
N GLU A 50 -18.95 4.68 -17.07
CA GLU A 50 -19.73 3.78 -17.92
C GLU A 50 -19.63 2.34 -17.36
N PRO A 51 -20.77 1.67 -17.10
CA PRO A 51 -20.78 0.37 -16.42
C PRO A 51 -19.89 -0.70 -17.07
N GLY A 52 -19.92 -0.80 -18.41
CA GLY A 52 -19.09 -1.75 -19.15
C GLY A 52 -17.58 -1.48 -19.00
N LEU A 53 -17.19 -0.22 -18.87
CA LEU A 53 -15.79 0.16 -18.64
C LEU A 53 -15.29 -0.32 -17.29
N LEU A 54 -16.09 -0.17 -16.22
CA LEU A 54 -15.70 -0.61 -14.89
C LEU A 54 -15.47 -2.12 -14.82
N GLY A 55 -16.28 -2.92 -15.50
CA GLY A 55 -16.12 -4.37 -15.56
C GLY A 55 -14.83 -4.79 -16.29
N GLU A 56 -14.49 -4.12 -17.40
CA GLU A 56 -13.23 -4.35 -18.11
C GLU A 56 -12.02 -4.00 -17.24
N GLN A 57 -12.04 -2.84 -16.58
CA GLN A 57 -10.95 -2.40 -15.73
C GLN A 57 -10.81 -3.30 -14.48
N ALA A 58 -11.92 -3.79 -13.93
CA ALA A 58 -11.89 -4.76 -12.84
C ALA A 58 -11.22 -6.08 -13.25
N ALA A 59 -11.47 -6.57 -14.47
CA ALA A 59 -10.81 -7.77 -14.97
C ALA A 59 -9.30 -7.57 -15.19
N ARG A 60 -8.86 -6.37 -15.61
CA ARG A 60 -7.43 -6.02 -15.70
C ARG A 60 -6.78 -6.03 -14.32
N LEU A 61 -7.40 -5.39 -13.33
CA LEU A 61 -6.88 -5.41 -11.96
C LEU A 61 -6.79 -6.83 -11.40
N PHE A 62 -7.78 -7.68 -11.68
CA PHE A 62 -7.74 -9.07 -11.25
C PHE A 62 -6.57 -9.84 -11.87
N ARG A 63 -6.31 -9.67 -13.17
CA ARG A 63 -5.14 -10.26 -13.84
C ARG A 63 -3.83 -9.73 -13.26
N LEU A 64 -3.71 -8.42 -13.06
CA LEU A 64 -2.52 -7.85 -12.44
C LEU A 64 -2.28 -8.45 -11.04
N ILE A 65 -3.33 -8.64 -10.23
CA ILE A 65 -3.20 -9.31 -8.94
C ILE A 65 -2.70 -10.75 -9.13
N GLU A 66 -3.20 -11.48 -10.11
CA GLU A 66 -2.81 -12.86 -10.39
C GLU A 66 -1.37 -12.95 -10.90
N ASP A 67 -1.00 -12.10 -11.84
CA ASP A 67 0.33 -12.09 -12.48
C ASP A 67 1.44 -11.54 -11.56
N THR A 68 1.06 -10.82 -10.48
CA THR A 68 2.02 -10.27 -9.52
C THR A 68 2.26 -11.26 -8.39
N PRO A 69 3.49 -11.74 -8.18
CA PRO A 69 3.85 -12.53 -7.00
C PRO A 69 3.50 -11.82 -5.69
N ALA A 70 3.21 -12.60 -4.63
CA ALA A 70 2.65 -12.07 -3.39
C ALA A 70 3.57 -11.06 -2.65
N ASP A 71 4.87 -11.08 -2.95
CA ASP A 71 5.91 -10.23 -2.37
C ASP A 71 6.47 -9.19 -3.34
N GLU A 72 5.88 -9.06 -4.52
CA GLU A 72 6.32 -8.11 -5.55
C GLU A 72 5.36 -6.94 -5.71
N ILE A 73 5.75 -5.99 -6.56
CA ILE A 73 4.96 -4.81 -6.94
C ILE A 73 4.65 -4.91 -8.42
N GLY A 74 3.37 -5.07 -8.73
CA GLY A 74 2.83 -4.98 -10.07
C GLY A 74 2.27 -3.58 -10.33
N VAL A 75 2.58 -3.04 -11.50
CA VAL A 75 2.06 -1.75 -11.99
C VAL A 75 1.63 -1.94 -13.45
N GLU A 76 0.47 -1.45 -13.81
CA GLU A 76 -0.04 -1.40 -15.17
C GLU A 76 -0.74 -0.06 -15.39
N LEU A 77 -0.45 0.58 -16.51
CA LEU A 77 -1.13 1.78 -16.98
C LEU A 77 -1.94 1.45 -18.22
N HIS A 78 -3.22 1.77 -18.23
CA HIS A 78 -4.10 1.54 -19.36
C HIS A 78 -4.77 2.83 -19.81
N ARG A 79 -4.43 3.28 -21.04
CA ARG A 79 -5.08 4.42 -21.69
C ARG A 79 -6.46 4.04 -22.20
N LEU A 80 -7.44 4.89 -21.96
CA LEU A 80 -8.80 4.66 -22.45
C LEU A 80 -8.92 5.01 -23.93
N THR A 81 -9.27 4.05 -24.77
CA THR A 81 -9.35 4.19 -26.24
C THR A 81 -10.24 5.35 -26.68
N ASN A 82 -11.39 5.52 -26.03
CA ASN A 82 -12.37 6.55 -26.36
C ASN A 82 -12.14 7.90 -25.66
N ARG A 83 -11.12 8.01 -24.80
CA ARG A 83 -10.78 9.19 -24.00
C ARG A 83 -9.26 9.27 -23.85
N PRO A 84 -8.52 9.69 -24.90
CA PRO A 84 -7.06 9.55 -24.99
C PRO A 84 -6.29 10.32 -23.92
N HIS A 85 -6.92 11.31 -23.26
CA HIS A 85 -6.31 12.03 -22.14
C HIS A 85 -6.59 11.37 -20.78
N ARG A 86 -7.36 10.28 -20.75
CA ARG A 86 -7.67 9.53 -19.54
C ARG A 86 -6.98 8.17 -19.55
N ALA A 87 -6.47 7.82 -18.39
CA ALA A 87 -5.87 6.52 -18.16
C ALA A 87 -6.31 5.96 -16.81
N VAL A 88 -6.15 4.65 -16.66
CA VAL A 88 -6.34 3.93 -15.42
C VAL A 88 -5.01 3.35 -15.00
N LEU A 89 -4.55 3.74 -13.82
CA LEU A 89 -3.38 3.17 -13.17
C LEU A 89 -3.84 2.04 -12.25
N PHE A 90 -3.23 0.87 -12.42
CA PHE A 90 -3.42 -0.28 -11.56
C PHE A 90 -2.16 -0.58 -10.79
N THR A 91 -2.31 -0.95 -9.52
CA THR A 91 -1.20 -1.48 -8.73
C THR A 91 -1.63 -2.69 -7.93
N SER A 92 -0.71 -3.62 -7.70
CA SER A 92 -0.86 -4.77 -6.81
C SER A 92 0.43 -4.97 -6.04
N MET A 93 0.38 -4.98 -4.70
CA MET A 93 1.57 -5.14 -3.85
C MET A 93 1.18 -5.61 -2.45
N PRO A 94 2.16 -6.09 -1.63
CA PRO A 94 1.94 -6.31 -0.20
C PRO A 94 1.38 -5.07 0.49
N ASP A 95 0.33 -5.24 1.30
CA ASP A 95 -0.33 -4.15 2.01
C ASP A 95 0.60 -3.50 3.03
N CYS A 96 0.78 -2.20 2.92
CA CYS A 96 1.54 -1.38 3.86
C CYS A 96 0.95 0.03 3.95
N ALA A 97 1.45 0.84 4.88
CA ALA A 97 1.02 2.23 5.02
C ALA A 97 1.50 3.11 3.84
N PHE A 98 0.80 4.20 3.60
CA PHE A 98 1.15 5.29 2.67
C PHE A 98 1.08 4.97 1.17
N ILE A 99 0.52 3.83 0.75
CA ILE A 99 0.38 3.50 -0.68
C ILE A 99 -0.50 4.54 -1.40
N VAL A 100 -1.70 4.76 -0.89
CA VAL A 100 -2.69 5.66 -1.52
C VAL A 100 -2.22 7.10 -1.51
N GLU A 101 -1.71 7.56 -0.38
CA GLU A 101 -1.19 8.93 -0.20
C GLU A 101 -0.05 9.19 -1.18
N THR A 102 0.90 8.25 -1.32
CA THR A 102 2.02 8.37 -2.26
C THR A 102 1.56 8.45 -3.70
N LEU A 103 0.61 7.60 -4.10
CA LEU A 103 0.07 7.61 -5.46
C LEU A 103 -0.69 8.93 -5.75
N GLN A 104 -1.50 9.40 -4.80
CA GLN A 104 -2.23 10.65 -4.95
C GLN A 104 -1.32 11.87 -5.05
N GLU A 105 -0.33 11.98 -4.17
CA GLU A 105 0.63 13.08 -4.18
C GLU A 105 1.50 13.07 -5.44
N MET A 106 1.95 11.89 -5.86
CA MET A 106 2.75 11.74 -7.07
C MET A 106 1.95 12.16 -8.32
N LEU A 107 0.73 11.66 -8.50
CA LEU A 107 -0.10 12.02 -9.65
C LEU A 107 -0.45 13.52 -9.64
N ALA A 108 -0.73 14.09 -8.46
CA ALA A 108 -1.01 15.52 -8.33
C ALA A 108 0.23 16.39 -8.63
N ALA A 109 1.43 15.97 -8.23
CA ALA A 109 2.69 16.68 -8.50
C ALA A 109 3.02 16.72 -9.99
N GLU A 110 2.67 15.66 -10.74
CA GLU A 110 2.81 15.61 -12.21
C GLU A 110 1.67 16.35 -12.95
N GLY A 111 0.72 16.93 -12.22
CA GLY A 111 -0.38 17.71 -12.78
C GLY A 111 -1.58 16.87 -13.26
N TYR A 112 -1.63 15.58 -12.93
CA TYR A 112 -2.75 14.72 -13.28
C TYR A 112 -3.96 14.96 -12.35
N ALA A 113 -5.16 14.98 -12.92
CA ALA A 113 -6.40 15.11 -12.18
C ALA A 113 -7.00 13.72 -11.86
N ILE A 114 -7.04 13.33 -10.60
CA ILE A 114 -7.64 12.06 -10.17
C ILE A 114 -9.16 12.21 -10.19
N LEU A 115 -9.81 11.36 -11.00
CA LEU A 115 -11.27 11.33 -11.17
C LEU A 115 -11.91 10.29 -10.23
N ALA A 116 -11.28 9.11 -10.06
CA ALA A 116 -11.75 8.06 -9.17
C ALA A 116 -10.58 7.26 -8.62
N LEU A 117 -10.73 6.73 -7.40
CA LEU A 117 -9.77 5.85 -6.75
C LEU A 117 -10.50 4.72 -6.05
N LEU A 118 -10.10 3.50 -6.34
CA LEU A 118 -10.55 2.26 -5.71
C LEU A 118 -9.34 1.59 -5.07
N HIS A 119 -9.47 1.18 -3.81
CA HIS A 119 -8.37 0.59 -3.05
C HIS A 119 -8.88 -0.54 -2.15
N PRO A 120 -9.18 -1.72 -2.72
CA PRO A 120 -9.43 -2.90 -1.91
C PRO A 120 -8.14 -3.46 -1.31
N ILE A 121 -8.22 -3.91 -0.06
CA ILE A 121 -7.19 -4.70 0.60
C ILE A 121 -7.72 -6.13 0.69
N LEU A 122 -6.97 -7.08 0.13
CA LEU A 122 -7.42 -8.43 -0.14
C LEU A 122 -6.49 -9.45 0.50
N SER A 123 -7.05 -10.56 1.00
CA SER A 123 -6.29 -11.79 1.18
C SER A 123 -6.50 -12.65 -0.05
N VAL A 124 -5.40 -13.04 -0.71
CA VAL A 124 -5.42 -13.76 -1.99
C VAL A 124 -4.89 -15.18 -1.77
N GLY A 125 -5.75 -16.17 -2.00
CA GLY A 125 -5.36 -17.58 -2.05
C GLY A 125 -4.94 -17.95 -3.47
N ARG A 126 -3.83 -18.70 -3.59
CA ARG A 126 -3.28 -19.16 -4.87
C ARG A 126 -3.05 -20.66 -4.84
N ASP A 127 -3.12 -21.28 -6.00
CA ASP A 127 -2.66 -22.66 -6.19
C ASP A 127 -1.13 -22.74 -6.43
N ALA A 128 -0.67 -23.95 -6.72
CA ALA A 128 0.76 -24.20 -6.98
C ALA A 128 1.28 -23.52 -8.26
N ASP A 129 0.40 -23.21 -9.20
CA ASP A 129 0.72 -22.53 -10.44
C ASP A 129 0.61 -21.00 -10.34
N GLY A 130 0.28 -20.47 -9.14
CA GLY A 130 0.13 -19.05 -8.85
C GLY A 130 -1.25 -18.48 -9.17
N ARG A 131 -2.20 -19.27 -9.69
CA ARG A 131 -3.56 -18.82 -10.02
C ARG A 131 -4.35 -18.45 -8.78
N VAL A 132 -5.14 -17.40 -8.88
CA VAL A 132 -6.04 -16.97 -7.81
C VAL A 132 -7.21 -17.93 -7.66
N THR A 133 -7.25 -18.64 -6.54
CA THR A 133 -8.31 -19.62 -6.22
C THR A 133 -9.34 -19.08 -5.25
N ALA A 134 -8.96 -18.12 -4.41
CA ALA A 134 -9.83 -17.52 -3.42
C ALA A 134 -9.45 -16.06 -3.11
N ILE A 135 -10.46 -15.25 -2.83
CA ILE A 135 -10.30 -13.88 -2.31
C ILE A 135 -11.16 -13.73 -1.05
N GLY A 136 -10.64 -13.06 -0.01
CA GLY A 136 -11.38 -12.90 1.23
C GLY A 136 -10.71 -11.93 2.21
N ASP A 137 -11.21 -11.92 3.47
CA ASP A 137 -10.59 -11.19 4.58
C ASP A 137 -9.42 -11.96 5.18
N ARG A 138 -9.53 -13.29 5.18
CA ARG A 138 -8.54 -14.23 5.71
C ARG A 138 -8.56 -15.48 4.87
N VAL A 139 -7.70 -15.53 3.87
CA VAL A 139 -7.50 -16.70 3.03
C VAL A 139 -6.08 -17.21 3.26
N GLY A 140 -5.96 -18.34 3.93
CA GLY A 140 -4.66 -18.92 4.29
C GLY A 140 -3.86 -18.06 5.30
N SER A 141 -2.56 -18.32 5.39
CA SER A 141 -1.58 -17.58 6.24
C SER A 141 -0.90 -16.43 5.46
N GLY A 142 -1.41 -16.06 4.28
CA GLY A 142 -0.78 -15.13 3.37
C GLY A 142 -0.83 -13.66 3.83
N SER A 143 0.13 -12.88 3.36
CA SER A 143 0.13 -11.43 3.49
C SER A 143 -1.07 -10.82 2.77
N ARG A 144 -1.55 -9.67 3.26
CA ARG A 144 -2.61 -8.91 2.58
C ARG A 144 -2.04 -8.23 1.35
N THR A 145 -2.81 -8.24 0.28
CA THR A 145 -2.50 -7.53 -0.95
C THR A 145 -3.29 -6.24 -1.01
N SER A 146 -2.61 -5.13 -1.17
CA SER A 146 -3.17 -3.83 -1.52
C SER A 146 -3.26 -3.75 -3.03
N ALA A 147 -4.46 -3.59 -3.57
CA ALA A 147 -4.68 -3.37 -4.98
C ALA A 147 -5.29 -1.98 -5.18
N THR A 148 -4.82 -1.22 -6.17
CA THR A 148 -5.41 0.08 -6.50
C THR A 148 -5.86 0.14 -7.95
N MET A 149 -6.89 0.92 -8.19
CA MET A 149 -7.34 1.31 -9.51
C MET A 149 -7.65 2.82 -9.47
N ILE A 150 -6.86 3.61 -10.19
CA ILE A 150 -6.97 5.08 -10.18
C ILE A 150 -7.27 5.54 -11.59
N LEU A 151 -8.48 6.07 -11.81
CA LEU A 151 -8.83 6.78 -13.03
C LEU A 151 -8.37 8.24 -12.91
N PHE A 152 -7.58 8.69 -13.86
CA PHE A 152 -7.10 10.06 -13.90
C PHE A 152 -7.09 10.62 -15.33
N GLU A 153 -6.96 11.94 -15.46
CA GLU A 153 -6.79 12.62 -16.75
C GLU A 153 -5.60 13.57 -16.73
N GLY A 154 -5.12 13.92 -17.92
CA GLY A 154 -3.95 14.75 -18.13
C GLY A 154 -2.79 14.00 -18.78
N LEU A 155 -2.92 12.70 -19.05
CA LEU A 155 -1.85 11.92 -19.68
C LEU A 155 -1.68 12.34 -21.15
N GLU A 156 -0.49 12.80 -21.48
CA GLU A 156 -0.10 13.13 -22.86
C GLU A 156 0.29 11.86 -23.63
N SER A 157 0.52 12.01 -24.95
CA SER A 157 0.70 10.88 -25.89
C SER A 157 1.95 10.04 -25.63
N GLU A 158 2.95 10.60 -24.94
CA GLU A 158 4.22 9.97 -24.63
C GLU A 158 4.45 10.02 -23.11
N GLY A 159 4.99 8.95 -22.51
CA GLY A 159 5.32 8.91 -21.09
C GLY A 159 4.65 7.80 -20.27
N GLU A 160 3.90 6.88 -20.88
CA GLU A 160 3.26 5.79 -20.16
C GLU A 160 4.26 4.88 -19.43
N ALA A 161 5.32 4.45 -20.13
CA ALA A 161 6.35 3.59 -19.54
C ALA A 161 7.15 4.31 -18.45
N ASP A 162 7.37 5.62 -18.59
CA ASP A 162 8.07 6.42 -17.59
C ASP A 162 7.22 6.58 -16.33
N LEU A 163 5.90 6.76 -16.48
CA LEU A 163 4.98 6.84 -15.35
C LEU A 163 4.86 5.50 -14.61
N GLU A 164 4.75 4.37 -15.32
CA GLU A 164 4.74 3.04 -14.69
C GLU A 164 6.03 2.78 -13.90
N ALA A 165 7.19 3.10 -14.49
CA ALA A 165 8.48 2.94 -13.84
C ALA A 165 8.61 3.83 -12.58
N GLU A 166 8.14 5.08 -12.65
CA GLU A 166 8.16 6.01 -11.52
C GLU A 166 7.21 5.55 -10.40
N VAL A 167 6.00 5.08 -10.75
CA VAL A 167 5.06 4.47 -9.78
C VAL A 167 5.72 3.29 -9.07
N ALA A 168 6.28 2.34 -9.82
CA ALA A 168 6.92 1.16 -9.26
C ALA A 168 8.08 1.54 -8.34
N ARG A 169 8.89 2.53 -8.73
CA ARG A 169 10.01 3.05 -7.93
C ARG A 169 9.53 3.69 -6.62
N ARG A 170 8.48 4.51 -6.66
CA ARG A 170 7.91 5.18 -5.47
C ARG A 170 7.30 4.17 -4.51
N LEU A 171 6.52 3.23 -5.02
CA LEU A 171 5.95 2.16 -4.20
C LEU A 171 7.03 1.26 -3.58
N GLY A 172 8.13 1.00 -4.31
CA GLY A 172 9.31 0.33 -3.77
C GLY A 172 9.94 1.08 -2.58
N GLN A 173 10.02 2.41 -2.65
CA GLN A 173 10.51 3.24 -1.55
C GLN A 173 9.55 3.21 -0.34
N VAL A 174 8.24 3.29 -0.58
CA VAL A 174 7.21 3.17 0.48
C VAL A 174 7.34 1.82 1.18
N ARG A 175 7.44 0.73 0.42
CA ARG A 175 7.62 -0.60 0.98
C ARG A 175 8.89 -0.69 1.82
N LEU A 176 10.01 -0.19 1.31
CA LEU A 176 11.27 -0.19 2.05
C LEU A 176 11.16 0.58 3.37
N ALA A 177 10.55 1.77 3.32
CA ALA A 177 10.37 2.62 4.51
C ALA A 177 9.43 2.02 5.57
N THR A 178 8.47 1.17 5.15
CA THR A 178 7.44 0.63 6.05
C THR A 178 7.70 -0.80 6.52
N THR A 179 8.59 -1.55 5.85
CA THR A 179 8.85 -2.97 6.13
C THR A 179 9.33 -3.18 7.57
N ASP A 180 10.24 -2.36 8.05
CA ASP A 180 10.88 -2.49 9.36
C ASP A 180 10.24 -1.60 10.43
N PHE A 181 9.13 -0.94 10.13
CA PHE A 181 8.47 -0.02 11.07
C PHE A 181 8.23 -0.65 12.45
N ARG A 182 7.73 -1.88 12.48
CA ARG A 182 7.47 -2.59 13.73
C ARG A 182 8.74 -2.86 14.53
N LEU A 183 9.83 -3.24 13.86
CA LEU A 183 11.13 -3.44 14.49
C LEU A 183 11.69 -2.14 15.05
N MET A 184 11.53 -1.03 14.33
CA MET A 184 11.97 0.30 14.80
C MET A 184 11.19 0.74 16.05
N VAL A 185 9.89 0.49 16.12
CA VAL A 185 9.07 0.76 17.32
C VAL A 185 9.47 -0.13 18.48
N GLU A 186 9.79 -1.40 18.24
CA GLU A 186 10.29 -2.34 19.24
C GLU A 186 11.69 -1.91 19.75
N ASP A 187 12.58 -1.45 18.87
CA ASP A 187 13.90 -0.91 19.25
C ASP A 187 13.77 0.37 20.10
N ALA A 188 12.85 1.26 19.76
CA ALA A 188 12.57 2.44 20.60
C ALA A 188 12.06 2.06 22.01
N ALA A 189 11.24 1.01 22.11
CA ALA A 189 10.81 0.47 23.39
C ALA A 189 12.00 -0.07 24.22
N ARG A 190 12.87 -0.84 23.60
CA ARG A 190 14.07 -1.41 24.22
C ARG A 190 15.00 -0.30 24.71
N ILE A 191 15.26 0.72 23.92
CA ILE A 191 16.09 1.87 24.34
C ILE A 191 15.48 2.54 25.60
N ARG A 192 14.16 2.69 25.66
CA ARG A 192 13.49 3.24 26.85
C ARG A 192 13.72 2.39 28.10
N GLU A 193 13.65 1.05 27.97
CA GLU A 193 13.91 0.11 29.06
C GLU A 193 15.39 0.13 29.50
N ASP A 194 16.32 0.18 28.54
CA ASP A 194 17.76 0.28 28.80
C ASP A 194 18.09 1.57 29.58
N LEU A 195 17.48 2.71 29.23
CA LEU A 195 17.62 3.97 29.97
C LEU A 195 17.14 3.85 31.43
N GLU A 196 16.15 3.02 31.71
CA GLU A 196 15.69 2.78 33.08
C GLU A 196 16.73 2.02 33.91
N SER A 197 17.46 1.09 33.30
CA SER A 197 18.53 0.34 33.95
C SER A 197 19.76 1.21 34.23
N LEU A 198 20.03 2.23 33.40
CA LEU A 198 21.14 3.14 33.51
C LEU A 198 20.96 4.21 34.62
N LYS A 199 19.78 4.37 35.23
CA LYS A 199 19.51 5.30 36.32
C LYS A 199 20.42 5.11 37.52
N THR A 200 20.97 3.92 37.73
CA THR A 200 21.82 3.56 38.84
C THR A 200 23.29 3.85 38.60
N ASP A 201 23.73 3.95 37.34
CA ASP A 201 25.16 3.98 36.98
C ASP A 201 25.64 5.35 36.47
N LEU A 202 24.73 6.25 36.14
CA LEU A 202 25.05 7.57 35.60
C LEU A 202 24.59 8.67 36.56
N ASP A 203 25.46 9.65 36.77
CA ASP A 203 25.20 10.87 37.54
C ASP A 203 24.22 11.83 36.80
N TRP A 204 23.27 11.22 36.09
CA TRP A 204 22.23 11.94 35.34
C TRP A 204 21.13 12.39 36.30
N LYS A 205 20.68 13.61 36.12
CA LYS A 205 19.54 14.13 36.88
C LYS A 205 18.29 13.33 36.50
N VAL A 206 17.64 12.75 37.48
CA VAL A 206 16.41 11.93 37.29
C VAL A 206 15.37 12.62 36.40
N PRO A 207 15.14 13.95 36.45
CA PRO A 207 14.21 14.63 35.57
C PRO A 207 14.57 14.55 34.08
N GLU A 208 15.85 14.60 33.71
CA GLU A 208 16.30 14.54 32.31
C GLU A 208 16.06 13.14 31.70
N LEU A 209 16.28 12.09 32.49
CA LEU A 209 15.96 10.72 32.04
C LEU A 209 14.47 10.49 31.87
N GLN A 210 13.67 11.04 32.76
CA GLN A 210 12.21 10.93 32.66
C GLN A 210 11.70 11.65 31.40
N GLU A 211 12.20 12.84 31.09
CA GLU A 211 11.84 13.58 29.88
C GLU A 211 12.17 12.79 28.60
N ILE A 212 13.36 12.15 28.54
CA ILE A 212 13.75 11.30 27.41
C ILE A 212 12.81 10.08 27.29
N GLN A 213 12.47 9.44 28.40
CA GLN A 213 11.55 8.29 28.39
C GLN A 213 10.15 8.69 27.93
N GLU A 214 9.62 9.81 28.39
CA GLU A 214 8.34 10.37 27.96
C GLU A 214 8.36 10.73 26.46
N PHE A 215 9.46 11.28 25.97
CA PHE A 215 9.65 11.58 24.55
C PHE A 215 9.67 10.31 23.68
N LEU A 216 10.37 9.25 24.09
CA LEU A 216 10.39 7.98 23.39
C LEU A 216 8.98 7.33 23.35
N GLU A 217 8.23 7.42 24.44
CA GLU A 217 6.85 6.95 24.47
C GLU A 217 5.96 7.76 23.51
N TRP A 218 6.09 9.08 23.54
CA TRP A 218 5.37 9.97 22.62
C TRP A 218 5.65 9.62 21.15
N LEU A 219 6.91 9.32 20.79
CA LEU A 219 7.25 8.86 19.43
C LEU A 219 6.54 7.56 19.06
N ARG A 220 6.39 6.63 20.02
CA ARG A 220 5.75 5.32 19.82
C ARG A 220 4.23 5.39 19.73
N ASP A 221 3.61 6.37 20.35
CA ASP A 221 2.15 6.56 20.41
C ASP A 221 1.53 7.10 19.10
N GLY A 222 2.23 6.95 17.98
CA GLY A 222 1.75 7.35 16.67
C GLY A 222 1.93 8.83 16.33
N ASN A 223 2.69 9.56 17.14
CA ASN A 223 3.03 10.97 16.89
C ASN A 223 4.22 11.13 15.93
N PHE A 224 4.87 10.02 15.56
CA PHE A 224 6.06 10.04 14.71
C PHE A 224 6.04 8.86 13.73
N VAL A 225 6.57 9.07 12.54
CA VAL A 225 6.74 8.03 11.53
C VAL A 225 8.22 7.66 11.44
N PHE A 226 8.56 6.45 11.88
CA PHE A 226 9.91 5.92 11.74
C PHE A 226 10.16 5.52 10.28
N LEU A 227 11.17 6.11 9.65
CA LEU A 227 11.56 5.83 8.26
C LEU A 227 12.90 5.10 8.17
N GLY A 228 13.64 5.02 9.26
CA GLY A 228 14.93 4.34 9.34
C GLY A 228 15.48 4.36 10.76
N TYR A 229 16.38 3.41 11.04
CA TYR A 229 17.05 3.25 12.33
C TYR A 229 18.52 2.91 12.11
N ARG A 230 19.41 3.50 12.91
CA ARG A 230 20.83 3.15 12.95
C ARG A 230 21.34 3.19 14.38
N GLU A 231 22.11 2.19 14.76
CA GLU A 231 22.74 2.08 16.07
C GLU A 231 24.26 2.19 15.90
N TYR A 232 24.88 3.01 16.74
CA TYR A 232 26.32 3.23 16.72
C TYR A 232 26.92 2.96 18.09
N ASP A 233 28.06 2.27 18.12
CA ASP A 233 28.92 2.21 19.29
C ASP A 233 29.81 3.45 19.33
N ILE A 234 29.93 4.06 20.50
CA ILE A 234 30.86 5.16 20.75
C ILE A 234 32.05 4.59 21.56
N LEU A 235 33.15 4.42 20.87
CA LEU A 235 34.35 3.82 21.43
C LEU A 235 35.39 4.92 21.80
N PRO A 236 36.20 4.73 22.86
CA PRO A 236 37.32 5.61 23.11
C PRO A 236 38.39 5.45 22.03
N GLY A 237 38.82 6.54 21.42
CA GLY A 237 39.93 6.56 20.46
C GLY A 237 41.27 6.77 21.16
N ASP A 238 42.37 6.53 20.45
CA ASP A 238 43.75 6.55 20.98
C ASP A 238 44.19 7.94 21.45
N ASP A 239 43.61 9.02 20.92
CA ASP A 239 43.97 10.42 21.23
C ASP A 239 42.96 11.10 22.17
N GLY A 240 42.09 10.36 22.85
CA GLY A 240 41.03 10.91 23.70
C GLY A 240 39.80 11.38 22.87
N GLU A 241 39.84 11.25 21.56
CA GLU A 241 38.68 11.45 20.70
C GLU A 241 37.72 10.24 20.79
N ARG A 242 36.44 10.46 20.43
CA ARG A 242 35.46 9.41 20.38
C ARG A 242 35.34 8.87 18.94
N GLN A 243 35.48 7.57 18.77
CA GLN A 243 35.24 6.90 17.49
C GLN A 243 33.82 6.39 17.46
N VAL A 244 33.14 6.61 16.34
CA VAL A 244 31.76 6.14 16.08
C VAL A 244 31.81 4.97 15.12
N GLN A 245 31.35 3.81 15.54
CA GLN A 245 31.30 2.59 14.74
C GLN A 245 29.85 2.17 14.55
N LEU A 246 29.42 1.95 13.29
CA LEU A 246 28.08 1.43 13.00
C LEU A 246 27.96 0.01 13.55
N ARG A 247 26.99 -0.20 14.43
CA ARG A 247 26.65 -1.50 15.02
C ARG A 247 25.53 -2.19 14.25
N ARG A 248 24.49 -1.44 13.89
CA ARG A 248 23.30 -1.94 13.21
C ARG A 248 22.64 -0.83 12.39
N GLY A 249 22.11 -1.18 11.21
CA GLY A 249 21.34 -0.25 10.36
C GLY A 249 20.73 -0.97 9.16
#